data_673a2721d6627740d0c69078cb5c67ee
#
_entry.id   673a2721d6627740d0c69078cb5c67ee
#
_cell.length_a   1.000
_cell.length_b   1.000
_cell.length_c   1.000
_cell.angle_alpha   90.00
_cell.angle_beta   90.00
_cell.angle_gamma   90.00
#
_symmetry.space_group_name_H-M   'P 1'
#
loop_
_entity.id
_entity.type
_entity.pdbx_description
1 polymer ?
#
loop_
_entity_poly.entity_id
_entity_poly.type
_entity_poly.pdbx_seq_one_letter_code
_entity_poly.pdbx_strand_id
1 'polypeptide(L)'
;MIFDNQGRWIMEKFIEFFKNDRFAANAGVALLEVKLGYAKARMMVTKEHLNAGGVCQGGALFTLADLAFAAVANSREQLTFSLSANITFLRAAKEGYVYAEAVEVFNHRRIPFIEVKITDEAGEPIAVMTSSGYRKDVGLLLT
;
A
#
# COMPACT_ATOMS: atom_id res chain seq x y z
N MET A 1 -16.20 -0.49 -12.95
CA MET A 1 -16.04 0.90 -12.48
C MET A 1 -15.84 0.93 -10.98
N ILE A 2 -15.04 1.86 -10.50
CA ILE A 2 -14.81 2.06 -9.05
C ILE A 2 -15.99 2.75 -8.36
N PHE A 3 -16.91 3.26 -9.13
CA PHE A 3 -18.19 3.75 -8.63
C PHE A 3 -19.29 2.79 -9.08
N ASP A 4 -20.28 2.58 -8.23
CA ASP A 4 -21.46 1.81 -8.60
C ASP A 4 -22.36 2.64 -9.57
N ASN A 5 -23.42 2.01 -10.03
CA ASN A 5 -24.36 2.66 -10.98
C ASN A 5 -25.06 3.91 -10.42
N GLN A 6 -24.88 4.18 -9.12
CA GLN A 6 -25.43 5.34 -8.44
C GLN A 6 -24.35 6.37 -8.11
N GLY A 7 -23.14 6.18 -8.64
CA GLY A 7 -22.01 7.06 -8.42
C GLY A 7 -21.35 6.90 -7.05
N ARG A 8 -21.63 5.81 -6.31
CA ARG A 8 -21.02 5.57 -5.00
C ARG A 8 -19.68 4.87 -5.16
N TRP A 9 -18.72 5.29 -4.37
CA TRP A 9 -17.40 4.67 -4.31
C TRP A 9 -17.51 3.24 -3.76
N ILE A 10 -16.93 2.28 -4.48
CA ILE A 10 -16.94 0.87 -4.07
C ILE A 10 -15.65 0.47 -3.36
N MET A 11 -15.25 1.28 -2.39
CA MET A 11 -14.05 1.07 -1.60
C MET A 11 -14.00 -0.33 -0.97
N GLU A 12 -15.13 -0.81 -0.47
CA GLU A 12 -15.23 -2.12 0.18
C GLU A 12 -14.81 -3.25 -0.76
N LYS A 13 -15.13 -3.16 -2.05
CA LYS A 13 -14.71 -4.16 -3.03
C LYS A 13 -13.20 -4.18 -3.24
N PHE A 14 -12.57 -3.01 -3.22
CA PHE A 14 -11.11 -2.91 -3.28
C PHE A 14 -10.47 -3.53 -2.04
N ILE A 15 -10.98 -3.20 -0.87
CA ILE A 15 -10.49 -3.76 0.40
C ILE A 15 -10.60 -5.28 0.38
N GLU A 16 -11.74 -5.81 -0.05
CA GLU A 16 -11.96 -7.25 -0.17
C GLU A 16 -11.01 -7.90 -1.19
N PHE A 17 -10.84 -7.26 -2.34
CA PHE A 17 -9.92 -7.75 -3.37
C PHE A 17 -8.49 -7.89 -2.85
N PHE A 18 -7.99 -6.86 -2.15
CA PHE A 18 -6.61 -6.85 -1.67
C PHE A 18 -6.36 -7.77 -0.49
N LYS A 19 -7.40 -8.33 0.14
CA LYS A 19 -7.24 -9.43 1.11
C LYS A 19 -6.67 -10.69 0.46
N ASN A 20 -6.75 -10.81 -0.85
CA ASN A 20 -6.15 -11.92 -1.60
C ASN A 20 -4.63 -11.80 -1.73
N ASP A 21 -4.04 -10.68 -1.35
CA ASP A 21 -2.60 -10.58 -1.14
C ASP A 21 -2.27 -11.34 0.15
N ARG A 22 -2.00 -12.62 0.01
CA ARG A 22 -1.83 -13.53 1.14
C ARG A 22 -0.60 -13.23 1.95
N PHE A 23 0.47 -12.82 1.29
CA PHE A 23 1.71 -12.48 2.00
C PHE A 23 1.48 -11.26 2.91
N ALA A 24 0.87 -10.21 2.38
CA ALA A 24 0.55 -9.02 3.16
C ALA A 24 -0.44 -9.33 4.29
N ALA A 25 -1.48 -10.14 4.01
CA ALA A 25 -2.45 -10.55 5.02
C ALA A 25 -1.78 -11.33 6.16
N ASN A 26 -0.87 -12.26 5.83
CA ASN A 26 -0.14 -13.03 6.82
C ASN A 26 0.81 -12.16 7.65
N ALA A 27 1.32 -11.08 7.08
CA ALA A 27 2.11 -10.09 7.82
C ALA A 27 1.26 -9.17 8.69
N GLY A 28 -0.06 -9.25 8.59
CA GLY A 28 -0.97 -8.41 9.35
C GLY A 28 -1.24 -7.05 8.72
N VAL A 29 -0.97 -6.91 7.42
CA VAL A 29 -1.27 -5.68 6.68
C VAL A 29 -2.74 -5.64 6.32
N ALA A 30 -3.40 -4.52 6.62
CA ALA A 30 -4.78 -4.27 6.28
C ALA A 30 -4.93 -2.97 5.51
N LEU A 31 -5.65 -3.01 4.39
CA LEU A 31 -6.04 -1.82 3.65
C LEU A 31 -7.21 -1.17 4.37
N LEU A 32 -7.07 0.10 4.74
CA LEU A 32 -8.10 0.84 5.50
C LEU A 32 -8.97 1.70 4.61
N GLU A 33 -8.36 2.33 3.61
CA GLU A 33 -9.03 3.30 2.74
C GLU A 33 -8.38 3.27 1.37
N VAL A 34 -9.18 3.40 0.33
CA VAL A 34 -8.71 3.58 -1.04
C VAL A 34 -9.68 4.47 -1.80
N LYS A 35 -9.13 5.39 -2.57
CA LYS A 35 -9.85 6.23 -3.52
C LYS A 35 -8.92 6.52 -4.70
N LEU A 36 -9.40 7.20 -5.72
CA LEU A 36 -8.55 7.54 -6.86
C LEU A 36 -7.28 8.26 -6.42
N GLY A 37 -6.13 7.64 -6.69
CA GLY A 37 -4.83 8.23 -6.43
C GLY A 37 -4.40 8.27 -4.97
N TYR A 38 -5.14 7.63 -4.06
CA TYR A 38 -4.81 7.61 -2.63
C TYR A 38 -5.21 6.28 -1.98
N ALA A 39 -4.37 5.82 -1.05
CA ALA A 39 -4.71 4.67 -0.21
C ALA A 39 -4.03 4.79 1.16
N LYS A 40 -4.67 4.19 2.15
CA LYS A 40 -4.11 4.06 3.51
C LYS A 40 -4.20 2.61 3.95
N ALA A 41 -3.09 2.11 4.49
CA ALA A 41 -2.98 0.77 5.04
C ALA A 41 -2.33 0.83 6.42
N ARG A 42 -2.46 -0.23 7.20
CA ARG A 42 -1.79 -0.33 8.49
C ARG A 42 -1.28 -1.74 8.75
N MET A 43 -0.35 -1.84 9.66
CA MET A 43 0.17 -3.11 10.16
C MET A 43 0.46 -2.98 11.65
N MET A 44 -0.01 -3.95 12.44
CA MET A 44 0.42 -4.06 13.84
C MET A 44 1.78 -4.73 13.85
N VAL A 45 2.81 -4.00 14.26
CA VAL A 45 4.14 -4.59 14.47
C VAL A 45 4.11 -5.40 15.77
N THR A 46 4.35 -6.69 15.65
CA THR A 46 4.41 -7.64 16.77
C THR A 46 5.82 -8.22 16.85
N LYS A 47 6.05 -9.09 17.79
CA LYS A 47 7.34 -9.80 17.93
C LYS A 47 7.72 -10.56 16.65
N GLU A 48 6.72 -11.06 15.91
CA GLU A 48 6.93 -11.78 14.65
C GLU A 48 7.53 -10.92 13.54
N HIS A 49 7.44 -9.60 13.67
CA HIS A 49 7.98 -8.66 12.69
C HIS A 49 9.39 -8.17 13.03
N LEU A 50 9.91 -8.50 14.23
CA LEU A 50 11.17 -7.95 14.69
C LEU A 50 12.36 -8.65 14.05
N ASN A 51 13.36 -7.86 13.70
CA ASN A 51 14.65 -8.36 13.24
C ASN A 51 15.54 -8.74 14.42
N ALA A 52 16.76 -9.19 14.15
CA ALA A 52 17.72 -9.58 15.19
C ALA A 52 18.07 -8.42 16.13
N GLY A 53 17.91 -7.17 15.71
CA GLY A 53 18.15 -5.98 16.53
C GLY A 53 16.95 -5.55 17.38
N GLY A 54 15.82 -6.29 17.30
CA GLY A 54 14.64 -6.02 18.11
C GLY A 54 13.75 -4.89 17.60
N VAL A 55 13.87 -4.53 16.33
CA VAL A 55 12.99 -3.54 15.68
C VAL A 55 12.36 -4.15 14.43
N CYS A 56 11.29 -3.55 13.95
CA CYS A 56 10.56 -4.05 12.79
C CYS A 56 11.49 -4.25 11.58
N GLN A 57 11.46 -5.45 11.02
CA GLN A 57 12.26 -5.80 9.86
C GLN A 57 11.84 -4.95 8.66
N GLY A 58 12.83 -4.45 7.92
CA GLY A 58 12.57 -3.54 6.79
C GLY A 58 11.68 -4.16 5.72
N GLY A 59 11.78 -5.47 5.51
CA GLY A 59 10.91 -6.18 4.58
C GLY A 59 9.45 -6.16 4.98
N ALA A 60 9.14 -6.15 6.29
CA ALA A 60 7.76 -6.01 6.77
C ALA A 60 7.21 -4.61 6.47
N LEU A 61 8.02 -3.58 6.69
CA LEU A 61 7.65 -2.20 6.32
C LEU A 61 7.48 -2.06 4.81
N PHE A 62 8.34 -2.70 4.03
CA PHE A 62 8.21 -2.73 2.57
C PHE A 62 6.90 -3.39 2.15
N THR A 63 6.52 -4.50 2.77
CA THR A 63 5.27 -5.21 2.49
C THR A 63 4.07 -4.31 2.73
N LEU A 64 4.07 -3.55 3.84
CA LEU A 64 3.04 -2.57 4.14
C LEU A 64 2.96 -1.48 3.04
N ALA A 65 4.10 -0.92 2.68
CA ALA A 65 4.17 0.13 1.66
C ALA A 65 3.75 -0.40 0.28
N ASP A 66 4.12 -1.61 -0.05
CA ASP A 66 3.81 -2.23 -1.34
C ASP A 66 2.31 -2.48 -1.51
N LEU A 67 1.61 -2.90 -0.45
CA LEU A 67 0.16 -3.05 -0.50
C LEU A 67 -0.53 -1.68 -0.74
N ALA A 68 -0.10 -0.65 -0.04
CA ALA A 68 -0.64 0.69 -0.23
C ALA A 68 -0.36 1.21 -1.65
N PHE A 69 0.85 0.96 -2.17
CA PHE A 69 1.19 1.24 -3.56
C PHE A 69 0.25 0.53 -4.53
N ALA A 70 0.04 -0.78 -4.34
CA ALA A 70 -0.78 -1.58 -5.22
C ALA A 70 -2.24 -1.08 -5.25
N ALA A 71 -2.77 -0.68 -4.11
CA ALA A 71 -4.12 -0.14 -4.02
C ALA A 71 -4.26 1.15 -4.83
N VAL A 72 -3.30 2.08 -4.72
CA VAL A 72 -3.29 3.32 -5.50
C VAL A 72 -3.09 3.04 -6.97
N ALA A 73 -2.11 2.22 -7.32
CA ALA A 73 -1.77 1.91 -8.71
C ALA A 73 -2.95 1.30 -9.46
N ASN A 74 -3.75 0.50 -8.78
CA ASN A 74 -4.93 -0.17 -9.35
C ASN A 74 -6.23 0.62 -9.14
N SER A 75 -6.20 1.77 -8.48
CA SER A 75 -7.40 2.57 -8.23
C SER A 75 -8.05 3.12 -9.49
N ARG A 76 -7.35 3.09 -10.62
CA ARG A 76 -7.86 3.50 -11.93
C ARG A 76 -8.41 2.33 -12.74
N GLU A 77 -8.65 1.19 -12.09
CA GLU A 77 -9.30 -0.01 -12.67
C GLU A 77 -8.51 -0.70 -13.78
N GLN A 78 -7.27 -0.33 -13.99
CA GLN A 78 -6.36 -1.06 -14.88
C GLN A 78 -5.33 -1.82 -14.06
N LEU A 79 -5.13 -3.08 -14.40
CA LEU A 79 -4.18 -3.95 -13.72
C LEU A 79 -2.77 -3.37 -13.84
N THR A 80 -2.18 -3.05 -12.70
CA THR A 80 -0.88 -2.40 -12.60
C THR A 80 0.01 -3.15 -11.63
N PHE A 81 1.22 -3.45 -12.06
CA PHE A 81 2.24 -4.11 -11.24
C PHE A 81 3.40 -3.17 -10.97
N SER A 82 4.10 -3.38 -9.86
CA SER A 82 5.31 -2.63 -9.56
C SER A 82 6.42 -2.97 -10.55
N LEU A 83 7.11 -1.94 -11.03
CA LEU A 83 8.33 -2.07 -11.84
C LEU A 83 9.57 -1.88 -11.01
N SER A 84 9.57 -0.86 -10.19
CA SER A 84 10.73 -0.45 -9.42
C SER A 84 10.25 0.25 -8.16
N ALA A 85 10.92 -0.02 -7.06
CA ALA A 85 10.63 0.62 -5.80
C ALA A 85 11.92 0.95 -5.07
N ASN A 86 11.96 2.09 -4.42
CA ASN A 86 13.05 2.51 -3.56
C ASN A 86 12.46 2.92 -2.22
N ILE A 87 12.93 2.29 -1.14
CA ILE A 87 12.51 2.62 0.21
C ILE A 87 13.70 3.15 1.01
N THR A 88 13.46 4.23 1.75
CA THR A 88 14.42 4.77 2.70
C THR A 88 13.85 4.66 4.09
N PHE A 89 14.57 3.97 4.97
CA PHE A 89 14.17 3.82 6.37
C PHE A 89 14.76 4.98 7.18
N LEU A 90 13.89 5.75 7.81
CA LEU A 90 14.26 6.98 8.51
C LEU A 90 14.42 6.75 10.01
N ARG A 91 13.59 5.86 10.58
CA ARG A 91 13.57 5.54 12.01
C ARG A 91 13.20 4.08 12.22
N ALA A 92 13.68 3.52 13.31
CA ALA A 92 13.28 2.18 13.72
C ALA A 92 11.81 2.16 14.15
N ALA A 93 11.06 1.20 13.66
CA ALA A 93 9.70 0.96 14.14
C ALA A 93 9.71 -0.14 15.19
N LYS A 94 9.06 0.13 16.32
CA LYS A 94 8.87 -0.83 17.42
C LYS A 94 7.48 -1.43 17.36
N GLU A 95 7.17 -2.33 18.29
CA GLU A 95 5.83 -2.91 18.42
C GLU A 95 4.78 -1.81 18.53
N GLY A 96 3.65 -2.01 17.85
CA GLY A 96 2.57 -1.04 17.73
C GLY A 96 2.14 -0.85 16.29
N TYR A 97 1.12 -0.05 16.05
CA TYR A 97 0.64 0.22 14.71
C TYR A 97 1.57 1.13 13.92
N VAL A 98 1.79 0.78 12.68
CA VAL A 98 2.40 1.65 11.66
C VAL A 98 1.42 1.80 10.50
N TYR A 99 1.42 2.97 9.89
CA TYR A 99 0.47 3.35 8.84
C TYR A 99 1.23 3.73 7.58
N ALA A 100 0.72 3.28 6.44
CA ALA A 100 1.23 3.69 5.13
C ALA A 100 0.17 4.52 4.42
N GLU A 101 0.56 5.68 3.94
CA GLU A 101 -0.28 6.51 3.07
C GLU A 101 0.40 6.65 1.72
N ALA A 102 -0.29 6.19 0.68
CA ALA A 102 0.20 6.20 -0.69
C ALA A 102 -0.54 7.24 -1.50
N VAL A 103 0.20 8.04 -2.25
CA VAL A 103 -0.33 9.11 -3.08
C VAL A 103 0.27 9.00 -4.48
N GLU A 104 -0.59 9.08 -5.50
CA GLU A 104 -0.14 9.15 -6.88
C GLU A 104 0.48 10.53 -7.13
N VAL A 105 1.78 10.55 -7.40
CA VAL A 105 2.51 11.77 -7.70
C VAL A 105 2.35 12.15 -9.17
N PHE A 106 2.35 11.15 -10.04
CA PHE A 106 2.22 11.36 -11.47
C PHE A 106 1.44 10.21 -12.11
N ASN A 107 0.32 10.55 -12.74
CA ASN A 107 -0.53 9.57 -13.43
C ASN A 107 -0.10 9.43 -14.89
N HIS A 108 1.03 8.76 -15.11
CA HIS A 108 1.46 8.44 -16.46
C HIS A 108 0.58 7.31 -17.02
N ARG A 109 0.29 7.37 -18.33
CA ARG A 109 -0.57 6.39 -19.00
C ARG A 109 -0.10 4.94 -18.79
N ARG A 110 1.21 4.69 -18.82
CA ARG A 110 1.81 3.36 -18.71
C ARG A 110 2.58 3.15 -17.42
N ILE A 111 3.24 4.19 -16.92
CA ILE A 111 4.15 4.08 -15.80
C ILE A 111 3.78 5.12 -14.74
N PRO A 112 2.73 4.86 -13.96
CA PRO A 112 2.37 5.74 -12.85
C PRO A 112 3.49 5.75 -11.80
N PHE A 113 3.64 6.90 -11.14
CA PHE A 113 4.64 7.09 -10.08
C PHE A 113 3.92 7.43 -8.78
N ILE A 114 4.25 6.71 -7.72
CA ILE A 114 3.53 6.77 -6.43
C ILE A 114 4.54 6.92 -5.31
N GLU A 115 4.21 7.79 -4.35
CA GLU A 115 4.97 7.94 -3.11
C GLU A 115 4.17 7.36 -1.95
N VAL A 116 4.85 6.62 -1.08
CA VAL A 116 4.27 6.06 0.14
C VAL A 116 5.06 6.56 1.34
N LYS A 117 4.35 7.09 2.34
CA LYS A 117 4.92 7.49 3.62
C LYS A 117 4.43 6.55 4.70
N ILE A 118 5.38 6.02 5.49
CA ILE A 118 5.06 5.21 6.67
C ILE A 118 5.30 6.03 7.91
N THR A 119 4.31 6.06 8.80
CA THR A 119 4.36 6.76 10.08
C THR A 119 3.97 5.83 11.20
N ASP A 120 4.39 6.14 12.44
CA ASP A 120 3.92 5.44 13.64
C ASP A 120 2.61 6.06 14.16
N GLU A 121 2.13 5.56 15.32
CA GLU A 121 0.89 6.04 15.94
C GLU A 121 0.96 7.52 16.36
N ALA A 122 2.16 8.04 16.61
CA ALA A 122 2.35 9.44 16.95
C ALA A 122 2.48 10.34 15.71
N GLY A 123 2.43 9.75 14.50
CA GLY A 123 2.61 10.48 13.26
C GLY A 123 4.07 10.74 12.88
N GLU A 124 5.02 10.13 13.61
CA GLU A 124 6.44 10.28 13.30
C GLU A 124 6.83 9.47 12.07
N PRO A 125 7.63 10.04 11.16
CA PRO A 125 8.04 9.33 9.94
C PRO A 125 8.94 8.14 10.25
N ILE A 126 8.61 7.00 9.66
CA ILE A 126 9.35 5.74 9.78
C ILE A 126 10.10 5.43 8.49
N ALA A 127 9.44 5.58 7.35
CA ALA A 127 10.03 5.29 6.05
C ALA A 127 9.31 6.04 4.94
N VAL A 128 10.00 6.22 3.82
CA VAL A 128 9.43 6.76 2.59
C VAL A 128 9.78 5.83 1.45
N MET A 129 8.81 5.47 0.64
CA MET A 129 9.00 4.67 -0.57
C MET A 129 8.52 5.46 -1.79
N THR A 130 9.28 5.38 -2.87
CA THR A 130 8.82 5.79 -4.19
C THR A 130 8.80 4.56 -5.08
N SER A 131 7.77 4.45 -5.90
CA SER A 131 7.60 3.28 -6.76
C SER A 131 6.96 3.68 -8.08
N SER A 132 7.44 3.07 -9.15
CA SER A 132 6.78 3.11 -10.46
C SER A 132 6.12 1.77 -10.73
N GLY A 133 5.01 1.82 -11.46
CA GLY A 133 4.30 0.63 -11.89
C GLY A 133 4.22 0.53 -13.41
N TYR A 134 3.83 -0.63 -13.90
CA TYR A 134 3.46 -0.83 -15.31
C TYR A 134 1.97 -1.12 -15.42
N ARG A 135 1.26 -0.26 -16.13
CA ARG A 135 -0.19 -0.36 -16.32
C ARG A 135 -0.49 -1.15 -17.58
N LYS A 136 -1.15 -2.28 -17.41
CA LYS A 136 -1.54 -3.14 -18.52
C LYS A 136 -2.86 -2.69 -19.14
N ASP A 137 -3.09 -3.07 -20.40
CA ASP A 137 -4.36 -2.87 -21.08
C ASP A 137 -5.39 -3.93 -20.68
N VAL A 138 -5.49 -4.20 -19.37
CA VAL A 138 -6.38 -5.20 -18.79
C VAL A 138 -7.09 -4.57 -17.61
N GLY A 139 -8.39 -4.70 -17.54
CA GLY A 139 -9.18 -4.21 -16.43
C GLY A 139 -8.90 -4.98 -15.14
N LEU A 140 -9.02 -4.30 -14.02
CA LEU A 140 -8.98 -4.94 -12.70
C LEU A 140 -10.32 -5.62 -12.45
N LEU A 141 -10.28 -6.92 -12.15
CA LEU A 141 -11.49 -7.68 -11.83
C LEU A 141 -11.73 -7.68 -10.32
N LEU A 142 -12.71 -6.89 -9.91
CA LEU A 142 -13.17 -6.84 -8.52
C LEU A 142 -14.35 -7.82 -8.38
N THR A 143 -14.06 -9.08 -8.14
CA THR A 143 -15.08 -10.14 -7.96
C THR A 143 -15.32 -10.46 -6.51
#